data_860803052fc3edaa98b11b76ece33322
#
_entry.id   860803052fc3edaa98b11b76ece33322
#
_cell.length_a   1.000
_cell.length_b   1.000
_cell.length_c   1.000
_cell.angle_alpha   90.00
_cell.angle_beta   90.00
_cell.angle_gamma   90.00
#
_symmetry.space_group_name_H-M   'P 1'
#
loop_
_entity.id
_entity.type
_entity.pdbx_description
1 polymer ?
#
loop_
_entity_poly.entity_id
_entity_poly.type
_entity_poly.pdbx_seq_one_letter_code
_entity_poly.pdbx_strand_id
1 'polypeptide(L)'
;MFKKLFHSALWGLAAAGVILFAVPKLNNSSLFSADDIVSFNSAVRIASPAVVNVYNRSFSSASINDSDQLQVNNLGSGVIMTKDGYILTNKHVIQNADQIVVALQNGNIYEANLIGSDNLTDLAVLKIKANNLSTIPQNKERQVRVGDIALAIGNPYNLGQSVSQGIISAVGRSAVGDSLGRQNFIQTDASINRGNSGGALINSAGELVGISTLSIGKTANEIAEGLNFAIPISIANDVLYKIIRDGRVIRGYFGVQSEIAANSNGGIVITGVTANSPAAKAGIQVGDVILRLNKQDNLSIREMMQIISDTKPNTEVIVTISRLGKVIDLPVIIEEFPSN
;
A
#
# COMPACT_ATOMS: atom_id res chain seq x y z
N MET A 1 76.72 24.22 0.33
CA MET A 1 76.24 23.46 -0.84
C MET A 1 75.66 22.08 -0.40
N PHE A 2 76.39 21.31 0.39
CA PHE A 2 75.96 19.98 0.88
C PHE A 2 74.62 19.89 1.63
N LYS A 3 74.28 20.84 2.49
CA LYS A 3 73.00 20.83 3.22
C LYS A 3 71.76 20.90 2.31
N LYS A 4 71.84 21.65 1.19
CA LYS A 4 70.66 21.75 0.26
C LYS A 4 70.51 20.46 -0.55
N LEU A 5 71.57 19.82 -0.94
CA LEU A 5 71.53 18.51 -1.63
C LEU A 5 70.94 17.42 -0.73
N PHE A 6 71.33 17.41 0.56
CA PHE A 6 70.83 16.43 1.51
C PHE A 6 69.31 16.58 1.76
N HIS A 7 68.80 17.82 1.86
CA HIS A 7 67.37 18.05 2.00
C HIS A 7 66.59 17.62 0.74
N SER A 8 67.09 17.90 -0.45
CA SER A 8 66.48 17.48 -1.71
C SER A 8 66.43 15.95 -1.86
N ALA A 9 67.48 15.27 -1.44
CA ALA A 9 67.50 13.79 -1.44
C ALA A 9 66.53 13.18 -0.42
N LEU A 10 66.39 13.82 0.77
CA LEU A 10 65.44 13.39 1.79
C LEU A 10 64.00 13.54 1.34
N TRP A 11 63.65 14.66 0.70
CA TRP A 11 62.30 14.87 0.13
C TRP A 11 62.03 13.92 -1.05
N GLY A 12 63.00 13.62 -1.87
CA GLY A 12 62.86 12.63 -2.94
C GLY A 12 62.60 11.20 -2.41
N LEU A 13 63.31 10.80 -1.34
CA LEU A 13 63.05 9.52 -0.66
C LEU A 13 61.69 9.46 0.04
N ALA A 14 61.27 10.55 0.67
CA ALA A 14 59.95 10.63 1.27
C ALA A 14 58.83 10.55 0.21
N ALA A 15 58.98 11.24 -0.90
CA ALA A 15 58.04 11.17 -2.03
C ALA A 15 58.00 9.77 -2.67
N ALA A 16 59.14 9.15 -2.86
CA ALA A 16 59.23 7.78 -3.35
C ALA A 16 58.57 6.77 -2.38
N GLY A 17 58.75 6.96 -1.07
CA GLY A 17 58.10 6.15 -0.05
C GLY A 17 56.57 6.29 -0.10
N VAL A 18 56.06 7.49 -0.26
CA VAL A 18 54.63 7.73 -0.43
C VAL A 18 54.08 7.07 -1.70
N ILE A 19 54.80 7.22 -2.82
CA ILE A 19 54.42 6.61 -4.12
C ILE A 19 54.45 5.09 -4.05
N LEU A 20 55.48 4.51 -3.44
CA LEU A 20 55.65 3.05 -3.39
C LEU A 20 54.78 2.34 -2.34
N PHE A 21 54.44 3.01 -1.23
CA PHE A 21 53.70 2.38 -0.11
C PHE A 21 52.31 2.90 0.12
N ALA A 22 52.01 4.19 -0.14
CA ALA A 22 50.71 4.75 0.05
C ALA A 22 49.79 4.65 -1.18
N VAL A 23 50.36 4.89 -2.38
CA VAL A 23 49.58 4.80 -3.64
C VAL A 23 49.04 3.39 -3.90
N PRO A 24 49.82 2.28 -3.74
CA PRO A 24 49.26 0.95 -3.89
C PRO A 24 48.17 0.61 -2.86
N LYS A 25 48.29 1.12 -1.62
CA LYS A 25 47.23 0.95 -0.61
C LYS A 25 45.97 1.74 -0.92
N LEU A 26 46.07 2.93 -1.51
CA LEU A 26 44.95 3.72 -2.00
C LEU A 26 44.31 3.12 -3.26
N ASN A 27 45.10 2.52 -4.15
CA ASN A 27 44.61 1.80 -5.33
C ASN A 27 44.00 0.43 -4.99
N ASN A 28 44.42 -0.22 -3.89
CA ASN A 28 43.77 -1.46 -3.40
C ASN A 28 42.54 -1.22 -2.53
N SER A 29 42.27 0.00 -2.13
CA SER A 29 40.92 0.37 -1.71
C SER A 29 40.11 0.70 -2.97
N SER A 30 39.77 -0.32 -3.74
CA SER A 30 38.77 -0.20 -4.80
C SER A 30 37.45 0.21 -4.13
N LEU A 31 37.12 1.50 -4.21
CA LEU A 31 35.80 2.02 -3.86
C LEU A 31 34.73 1.37 -4.74
N PHE A 32 35.12 0.63 -5.76
CA PHE A 32 34.30 -0.23 -6.62
C PHE A 32 35.14 -1.45 -6.99
N SER A 33 35.00 -2.54 -6.25
CA SER A 33 35.46 -3.83 -6.76
C SER A 33 34.63 -4.16 -7.98
N ALA A 34 35.27 -4.48 -9.09
CA ALA A 34 34.59 -4.86 -10.34
C ALA A 34 33.72 -6.13 -10.18
N ASP A 35 33.79 -6.78 -9.03
CA ASP A 35 33.07 -7.99 -8.66
C ASP A 35 31.86 -7.72 -7.72
N ASP A 36 31.55 -6.47 -7.35
CA ASP A 36 30.35 -6.17 -6.56
C ASP A 36 29.13 -6.25 -7.47
N ILE A 37 28.55 -7.44 -7.54
CA ILE A 37 27.26 -7.68 -8.18
C ILE A 37 26.19 -6.88 -7.42
N VAL A 38 25.59 -5.90 -8.09
CA VAL A 38 24.42 -5.19 -7.54
C VAL A 38 23.29 -6.20 -7.41
N SER A 39 22.95 -6.56 -6.19
CA SER A 39 21.95 -7.59 -5.89
C SER A 39 21.01 -7.15 -4.77
N PHE A 40 19.73 -7.45 -4.94
CA PHE A 40 18.72 -7.26 -3.89
C PHE A 40 18.50 -8.51 -3.02
N ASN A 41 19.43 -9.48 -3.09
CA ASN A 41 19.33 -10.73 -2.34
C ASN A 41 19.10 -10.51 -0.83
N SER A 42 19.80 -9.54 -0.22
CA SER A 42 19.64 -9.21 1.19
C SER A 42 18.21 -8.72 1.52
N ALA A 43 17.65 -7.83 0.69
CA ALA A 43 16.30 -7.33 0.85
C ALA A 43 15.26 -8.45 0.72
N VAL A 44 15.40 -9.29 -0.30
CA VAL A 44 14.54 -10.44 -0.53
C VAL A 44 14.62 -11.44 0.63
N ARG A 45 15.81 -11.78 1.11
CA ARG A 45 16.01 -12.69 2.23
C ARG A 45 15.36 -12.23 3.53
N ILE A 46 15.29 -10.90 3.75
CA ILE A 46 14.61 -10.32 4.92
C ILE A 46 13.09 -10.48 4.78
N ALA A 47 12.53 -10.20 3.61
CA ALA A 47 11.10 -10.09 3.41
C ALA A 47 10.42 -11.43 3.07
N SER A 48 11.05 -12.28 2.28
CA SER A 48 10.48 -13.55 1.77
C SER A 48 9.85 -14.46 2.83
N PRO A 49 10.43 -14.65 4.02
CA PRO A 49 9.83 -15.53 5.02
C PRO A 49 8.48 -15.05 5.55
N ALA A 50 8.18 -13.75 5.41
CA ALA A 50 6.91 -13.18 5.87
C ALA A 50 5.84 -13.12 4.76
N VAL A 51 6.17 -13.49 3.51
CA VAL A 51 5.20 -13.58 2.42
C VAL A 51 4.72 -15.02 2.30
N VAL A 52 3.41 -15.19 2.36
CA VAL A 52 2.75 -16.51 2.39
C VAL A 52 1.84 -16.72 1.18
N ASN A 53 1.52 -17.97 0.89
CA ASN A 53 0.51 -18.32 -0.10
C ASN A 53 -0.85 -18.38 0.58
N VAL A 54 -1.87 -17.81 -0.05
CA VAL A 54 -3.26 -17.82 0.42
C VAL A 54 -4.10 -18.59 -0.59
N TYR A 55 -4.69 -19.69 -0.17
CA TYR A 55 -5.57 -20.52 -0.96
C TYR A 55 -7.01 -20.33 -0.51
N ASN A 56 -7.85 -19.91 -1.45
CA ASN A 56 -9.29 -19.88 -1.30
C ASN A 56 -9.85 -21.22 -1.80
N ARG A 57 -10.47 -21.97 -0.91
CA ARG A 57 -11.09 -23.26 -1.22
C ARG A 57 -12.60 -23.16 -1.06
N SER A 58 -13.33 -23.68 -2.02
CA SER A 58 -14.79 -23.76 -1.94
C SER A 58 -15.31 -25.08 -2.50
N PHE A 59 -16.55 -25.41 -2.14
CA PHE A 59 -17.23 -26.57 -2.68
C PHE A 59 -17.60 -26.34 -4.15
N SER A 60 -17.31 -27.32 -5.00
CA SER A 60 -17.68 -27.26 -6.41
C SER A 60 -19.18 -27.41 -6.57
N SER A 61 -19.84 -26.40 -7.15
CA SER A 61 -21.28 -26.50 -7.50
C SER A 61 -21.55 -27.30 -8.78
N ALA A 62 -20.52 -27.84 -9.42
CA ALA A 62 -20.61 -28.33 -10.82
C ALA A 62 -20.90 -29.81 -10.99
N SER A 63 -20.90 -30.64 -9.94
CA SER A 63 -21.25 -32.06 -10.09
C SER A 63 -22.05 -32.61 -8.92
N ILE A 64 -23.22 -33.13 -9.22
CA ILE A 64 -24.16 -33.77 -8.27
C ILE A 64 -23.54 -35.02 -7.60
N ASN A 65 -22.44 -35.56 -8.13
CA ASN A 65 -21.81 -36.79 -7.67
C ASN A 65 -20.45 -36.61 -6.96
N ASP A 66 -19.91 -35.38 -6.83
CA ASP A 66 -18.57 -35.12 -6.23
C ASP A 66 -18.61 -33.94 -5.26
N SER A 67 -19.73 -33.79 -4.55
CA SER A 67 -20.13 -32.61 -3.81
C SER A 67 -19.36 -32.35 -2.49
N ASP A 68 -18.47 -33.23 -2.07
CA ASP A 68 -17.82 -33.12 -0.74
C ASP A 68 -16.33 -32.74 -0.80
N GLN A 69 -15.78 -32.43 -1.98
CA GLN A 69 -14.38 -32.04 -2.07
C GLN A 69 -14.21 -30.52 -2.27
N LEU A 70 -13.50 -29.91 -1.31
CA LEU A 70 -13.05 -28.52 -1.41
C LEU A 70 -11.99 -28.37 -2.50
N GLN A 71 -12.27 -27.57 -3.51
CA GLN A 71 -11.35 -27.25 -4.59
C GLN A 71 -10.75 -25.85 -4.42
N VAL A 72 -9.53 -25.63 -4.92
CA VAL A 72 -8.91 -24.30 -4.92
C VAL A 72 -9.54 -23.46 -6.02
N ASN A 73 -10.35 -22.47 -5.62
CA ASN A 73 -11.03 -21.55 -6.53
C ASN A 73 -10.18 -20.35 -6.89
N ASN A 74 -9.47 -19.83 -5.91
CA ASN A 74 -8.63 -18.67 -6.11
C ASN A 74 -7.32 -18.82 -5.33
N LEU A 75 -6.31 -18.12 -5.81
CA LEU A 75 -4.97 -18.12 -5.27
C LEU A 75 -4.47 -16.69 -5.17
N GLY A 76 -3.83 -16.39 -4.08
CA GLY A 76 -3.13 -15.14 -3.86
C GLY A 76 -1.97 -15.31 -2.90
N SER A 77 -1.45 -14.19 -2.50
CA SER A 77 -0.41 -14.08 -1.48
C SER A 77 -0.92 -13.34 -0.25
N GLY A 78 -0.16 -13.38 0.83
CA GLY A 78 -0.40 -12.62 2.03
C GLY A 78 0.90 -12.17 2.67
N VAL A 79 0.83 -11.17 3.53
CA VAL A 79 1.97 -10.67 4.31
C VAL A 79 1.69 -10.87 5.79
N ILE A 80 2.58 -11.56 6.49
CA ILE A 80 2.54 -11.71 7.95
C ILE A 80 2.87 -10.34 8.56
N MET A 81 1.89 -9.75 9.25
CA MET A 81 2.01 -8.43 9.84
C MET A 81 2.45 -8.47 11.31
N THR A 82 2.14 -9.57 11.99
CA THR A 82 2.47 -9.73 13.41
C THR A 82 3.04 -11.13 13.71
N LYS A 83 3.91 -11.20 14.72
CA LYS A 83 4.56 -12.46 15.10
C LYS A 83 3.60 -13.53 15.63
N ASP A 84 2.39 -13.14 16.03
CA ASP A 84 1.33 -14.02 16.53
C ASP A 84 0.34 -14.45 15.45
N GLY A 85 0.55 -14.06 14.17
CA GLY A 85 -0.14 -14.64 13.02
C GLY A 85 -1.29 -13.86 12.42
N TYR A 86 -1.34 -12.54 12.56
CA TYR A 86 -2.18 -11.71 11.71
C TYR A 86 -1.52 -11.52 10.34
N ILE A 87 -2.31 -11.74 9.29
CA ILE A 87 -1.87 -11.70 7.89
C ILE A 87 -2.78 -10.75 7.13
N LEU A 88 -2.19 -9.84 6.35
CA LEU A 88 -2.90 -9.07 5.34
C LEU A 88 -2.89 -9.78 4.00
N THR A 89 -4.04 -9.76 3.33
CA THR A 89 -4.20 -10.16 1.93
C THR A 89 -5.23 -9.27 1.26
N ASN A 90 -5.51 -9.45 -0.03
CA ASN A 90 -6.62 -8.75 -0.67
C ASN A 90 -7.95 -9.47 -0.41
N LYS A 91 -9.04 -8.68 -0.31
CA LYS A 91 -10.39 -9.21 -0.12
C LYS A 91 -10.80 -10.10 -1.28
N HIS A 92 -10.53 -9.67 -2.54
CA HIS A 92 -10.89 -10.46 -3.72
C HIS A 92 -10.20 -11.84 -3.76
N VAL A 93 -9.06 -12.02 -3.09
CA VAL A 93 -8.36 -13.33 -2.99
C VAL A 93 -9.21 -14.33 -2.20
N ILE A 94 -9.85 -13.86 -1.12
CA ILE A 94 -10.59 -14.73 -0.18
C ILE A 94 -12.11 -14.67 -0.37
N GLN A 95 -12.58 -13.95 -1.36
CA GLN A 95 -14.01 -13.78 -1.62
C GLN A 95 -14.68 -15.12 -1.91
N ASN A 96 -15.84 -15.36 -1.26
CA ASN A 96 -16.63 -16.59 -1.37
C ASN A 96 -15.84 -17.87 -1.02
N ALA A 97 -14.86 -17.79 -0.12
CA ALA A 97 -14.15 -18.94 0.39
C ALA A 97 -14.98 -19.66 1.47
N ASP A 98 -15.17 -20.98 1.33
CA ASP A 98 -15.67 -21.84 2.41
C ASP A 98 -14.55 -22.17 3.40
N GLN A 99 -13.32 -22.27 2.91
CA GLN A 99 -12.12 -22.48 3.71
C GLN A 99 -10.95 -21.65 3.17
N ILE A 100 -10.21 -21.02 4.07
CA ILE A 100 -8.97 -20.29 3.74
C ILE A 100 -7.79 -21.06 4.31
N VAL A 101 -6.82 -21.37 3.45
CA VAL A 101 -5.59 -22.08 3.84
C VAL A 101 -4.39 -21.19 3.54
N VAL A 102 -3.49 -21.08 4.50
CA VAL A 102 -2.24 -20.32 4.39
C VAL A 102 -1.06 -21.28 4.43
N ALA A 103 -0.19 -21.23 3.42
CA ALA A 103 1.07 -21.97 3.41
C ALA A 103 2.26 -21.00 3.55
N LEU A 104 3.10 -21.28 4.54
CA LEU A 104 4.33 -20.55 4.81
C LEU A 104 5.48 -21.07 3.96
N GLN A 105 6.53 -20.26 3.80
CA GLN A 105 7.72 -20.62 3.01
C GLN A 105 8.51 -21.82 3.61
N ASN A 106 8.35 -22.08 4.89
CA ASN A 106 8.97 -23.24 5.56
C ASN A 106 8.19 -24.57 5.37
N GLY A 107 7.13 -24.56 4.55
CA GLY A 107 6.28 -25.72 4.28
C GLY A 107 5.14 -25.94 5.28
N ASN A 108 5.04 -25.16 6.34
CA ASN A 108 3.93 -25.26 7.28
C ASN A 108 2.64 -24.72 6.66
N ILE A 109 1.55 -25.44 6.88
CA ILE A 109 0.22 -25.12 6.36
C ILE A 109 -0.73 -24.91 7.54
N TYR A 110 -1.51 -23.84 7.49
CA TYR A 110 -2.47 -23.47 8.51
C TYR A 110 -3.83 -23.17 7.90
N GLU A 111 -4.87 -23.56 8.59
CA GLU A 111 -6.20 -22.99 8.35
C GLU A 111 -6.24 -21.59 8.93
N ALA A 112 -6.78 -20.65 8.16
CA ALA A 112 -6.85 -19.25 8.54
C ALA A 112 -8.29 -18.81 8.80
N ASN A 113 -8.51 -18.07 9.88
CA ASN A 113 -9.78 -17.45 10.17
C ASN A 113 -9.81 -16.02 9.59
N LEU A 114 -10.87 -15.67 8.90
CA LEU A 114 -11.14 -14.28 8.50
C LEU A 114 -11.53 -13.48 9.75
N ILE A 115 -10.76 -12.44 10.09
CA ILE A 115 -11.07 -11.50 11.17
C ILE A 115 -12.00 -10.41 10.69
N GLY A 116 -11.77 -9.92 9.46
CA GLY A 116 -12.61 -8.94 8.81
C GLY A 116 -12.01 -8.51 7.48
N SER A 117 -12.79 -7.75 6.73
CA SER A 117 -12.34 -7.21 5.45
C SER A 117 -12.91 -5.81 5.20
N ASP A 118 -12.32 -5.11 4.27
CA ASP A 118 -12.70 -3.78 3.86
C ASP A 118 -12.88 -3.71 2.34
N ASN A 119 -14.09 -3.39 1.90
CA ASN A 119 -14.42 -3.30 0.49
C ASN A 119 -13.71 -2.15 -0.21
N LEU A 120 -13.58 -1.02 0.50
CA LEU A 120 -13.04 0.19 -0.10
C LEU A 120 -11.55 0.06 -0.42
N THR A 121 -10.78 -0.61 0.45
CA THR A 121 -9.34 -0.82 0.24
C THR A 121 -9.01 -2.17 -0.40
N ASP A 122 -10.00 -3.05 -0.61
CA ASP A 122 -9.77 -4.42 -1.06
C ASP A 122 -8.79 -5.20 -0.15
N LEU A 123 -8.79 -4.93 1.16
CA LEU A 123 -7.96 -5.63 2.14
C LEU A 123 -8.80 -6.59 2.98
N ALA A 124 -8.15 -7.68 3.39
CA ALA A 124 -8.67 -8.63 4.37
C ALA A 124 -7.60 -9.00 5.39
N VAL A 125 -8.01 -9.20 6.63
CA VAL A 125 -7.16 -9.63 7.74
C VAL A 125 -7.50 -11.06 8.09
N LEU A 126 -6.50 -11.91 7.99
CA LEU A 126 -6.57 -13.31 8.38
C LEU A 126 -5.82 -13.55 9.70
N LYS A 127 -6.19 -14.59 10.42
CA LYS A 127 -5.49 -15.05 11.62
C LYS A 127 -5.19 -16.53 11.53
N ILE A 128 -3.93 -16.89 11.70
CA ILE A 128 -3.49 -18.29 11.86
C ILE A 128 -3.05 -18.54 13.32
N LYS A 129 -3.14 -19.80 13.75
CA LYS A 129 -2.68 -20.23 15.09
C LYS A 129 -1.20 -20.60 15.01
N ALA A 130 -0.33 -19.60 14.98
CA ALA A 130 1.12 -19.74 14.96
C ALA A 130 1.79 -18.60 15.74
N ASN A 131 2.99 -18.83 16.25
CA ASN A 131 3.76 -17.86 17.02
C ASN A 131 5.19 -17.76 16.47
N ASN A 132 5.89 -16.68 16.85
CA ASN A 132 7.27 -16.42 16.44
C ASN A 132 7.47 -16.36 14.92
N LEU A 133 6.46 -15.86 14.21
CA LEU A 133 6.50 -15.70 12.77
C LEU A 133 7.42 -14.55 12.38
N SER A 134 8.01 -14.66 11.19
CA SER A 134 8.76 -13.57 10.56
C SER A 134 7.82 -12.47 10.09
N THR A 135 8.24 -11.22 10.24
CA THR A 135 7.54 -10.04 9.73
C THR A 135 8.50 -9.19 8.91
N ILE A 136 7.98 -8.43 7.95
CA ILE A 136 8.80 -7.51 7.15
C ILE A 136 9.03 -6.22 7.94
N PRO A 137 10.26 -5.71 8.04
CA PRO A 137 10.54 -4.42 8.66
C PRO A 137 9.74 -3.29 8.00
N GLN A 138 9.32 -2.31 8.79
CA GLN A 138 8.63 -1.12 8.32
C GLN A 138 9.34 0.12 8.86
N ASN A 139 9.55 1.12 8.03
CA ASN A 139 10.12 2.40 8.41
C ASN A 139 9.10 3.53 8.17
N LYS A 140 8.50 4.01 9.24
CA LYS A 140 7.46 5.07 9.17
C LYS A 140 7.99 6.44 8.74
N GLU A 141 9.29 6.67 8.91
CA GLU A 141 9.93 7.95 8.56
C GLU A 141 10.34 8.01 7.09
N ARG A 142 10.49 6.85 6.44
CA ARG A 142 10.88 6.77 5.04
C ARG A 142 9.69 7.01 4.13
N GLN A 143 9.70 8.12 3.43
CA GLN A 143 8.70 8.41 2.40
C GLN A 143 9.03 7.65 1.12
N VAL A 144 8.00 7.04 0.54
CA VAL A 144 8.07 6.41 -0.78
C VAL A 144 8.08 7.50 -1.85
N ARG A 145 9.04 7.46 -2.77
CA ARG A 145 9.23 8.46 -3.83
C ARG A 145 9.26 7.80 -5.21
N VAL A 146 8.85 8.56 -6.21
CA VAL A 146 9.00 8.15 -7.61
C VAL A 146 10.48 7.94 -7.94
N GLY A 147 10.79 6.81 -8.57
CA GLY A 147 12.16 6.38 -8.87
C GLY A 147 12.78 5.44 -7.83
N ASP A 148 12.18 5.28 -6.65
CA ASP A 148 12.66 4.29 -5.68
C ASP A 148 12.53 2.87 -6.25
N ILE A 149 13.50 2.00 -5.97
CA ILE A 149 13.42 0.57 -6.32
C ILE A 149 12.25 -0.09 -5.60
N ALA A 150 11.48 -0.84 -6.35
CA ALA A 150 10.36 -1.64 -5.89
C ALA A 150 10.56 -3.12 -6.23
N LEU A 151 10.40 -3.99 -5.23
CA LEU A 151 10.45 -5.43 -5.39
C LEU A 151 9.09 -5.99 -4.97
N ALA A 152 8.36 -6.60 -5.90
CA ALA A 152 7.10 -7.27 -5.61
C ALA A 152 7.36 -8.75 -5.34
N ILE A 153 6.92 -9.23 -4.17
CA ILE A 153 7.10 -10.62 -3.72
C ILE A 153 5.74 -11.29 -3.58
N GLY A 154 5.56 -12.43 -4.21
CA GLY A 154 4.33 -13.22 -4.16
C GLY A 154 4.51 -14.60 -4.79
N ASN A 155 3.39 -15.30 -5.03
CA ASN A 155 3.40 -16.64 -5.67
C ASN A 155 2.55 -16.62 -6.96
N PRO A 156 3.09 -16.09 -8.05
CA PRO A 156 2.33 -16.01 -9.29
C PRO A 156 2.03 -17.42 -9.83
N TYR A 157 0.78 -17.64 -10.20
CA TYR A 157 0.30 -18.90 -10.80
C TYR A 157 0.61 -20.16 -9.99
N ASN A 158 0.89 -20.04 -8.69
CA ASN A 158 1.29 -21.17 -7.81
C ASN A 158 2.57 -21.90 -8.26
N LEU A 159 3.47 -21.19 -8.90
CA LEU A 159 4.75 -21.74 -9.37
C LEU A 159 5.87 -21.66 -8.32
N GLY A 160 5.54 -21.24 -7.11
CA GLY A 160 6.47 -20.93 -6.03
C GLY A 160 6.66 -19.42 -5.84
N GLN A 161 7.25 -19.04 -4.72
CA GLN A 161 7.53 -17.64 -4.43
C GLN A 161 8.47 -17.06 -5.49
N SER A 162 8.12 -15.92 -6.02
CA SER A 162 8.94 -15.16 -6.97
C SER A 162 9.03 -13.70 -6.60
N VAL A 163 10.05 -13.05 -7.15
CA VAL A 163 10.33 -11.63 -6.95
C VAL A 163 10.44 -10.97 -8.32
N SER A 164 9.69 -9.91 -8.54
CA SER A 164 9.85 -9.03 -9.69
C SER A 164 10.37 -7.68 -9.24
N GLN A 165 11.29 -7.11 -10.04
CA GLN A 165 11.86 -5.81 -9.80
C GLN A 165 11.23 -4.76 -10.72
N GLY A 166 11.11 -3.57 -10.22
CA GLY A 166 10.75 -2.35 -10.93
C GLY A 166 11.09 -1.13 -10.09
N ILE A 167 10.41 -0.03 -10.38
CA ILE A 167 10.49 1.23 -9.62
C ILE A 167 9.11 1.68 -9.18
N ILE A 168 9.08 2.61 -8.25
CA ILE A 168 7.88 3.39 -7.95
C ILE A 168 7.67 4.37 -9.10
N SER A 169 6.63 4.15 -9.91
CA SER A 169 6.33 4.98 -11.09
C SER A 169 5.49 6.21 -10.74
N ALA A 170 4.62 6.10 -9.72
CA ALA A 170 3.84 7.22 -9.19
C ALA A 170 3.37 6.93 -7.75
N VAL A 171 3.06 7.98 -7.00
CA VAL A 171 2.43 7.92 -5.69
C VAL A 171 1.16 8.76 -5.66
N GLY A 172 0.17 8.38 -4.85
CA GLY A 172 -1.08 9.12 -4.70
C GLY A 172 -2.02 9.02 -5.91
N ARG A 173 -1.89 7.98 -6.74
CA ARG A 173 -2.79 7.72 -7.87
C ARG A 173 -4.13 7.18 -7.36
N SER A 174 -5.22 7.71 -7.92
CA SER A 174 -6.51 7.05 -7.87
C SER A 174 -6.56 6.02 -9.00
N ALA A 175 -6.93 4.78 -8.70
CA ALA A 175 -7.14 3.79 -9.75
C ALA A 175 -8.26 4.26 -10.67
N VAL A 176 -8.08 4.06 -11.98
CA VAL A 176 -9.09 4.38 -12.99
C VAL A 176 -10.17 3.32 -12.92
N GLY A 177 -11.39 3.72 -12.51
CA GLY A 177 -12.57 2.87 -12.43
C GLY A 177 -13.46 3.26 -11.25
N ASP A 178 -14.77 3.35 -11.47
CA ASP A 178 -15.76 3.80 -10.49
C ASP A 178 -15.89 2.89 -9.24
N SER A 179 -15.28 1.70 -9.26
CA SER A 179 -15.51 0.66 -8.25
C SER A 179 -14.58 0.72 -7.03
N LEU A 180 -13.46 1.43 -7.08
CA LEU A 180 -12.41 1.37 -6.05
C LEU A 180 -12.21 2.66 -5.26
N GLY A 181 -13.07 3.66 -5.43
CA GLY A 181 -12.96 4.92 -4.70
C GLY A 181 -11.66 5.69 -5.01
N ARG A 182 -11.49 6.86 -4.42
CA ARG A 182 -10.31 7.71 -4.57
C ARG A 182 -9.19 7.24 -3.64
N GLN A 183 -8.58 6.09 -3.91
CA GLN A 183 -7.48 5.57 -3.09
C GLN A 183 -6.13 6.11 -3.56
N ASN A 184 -5.25 6.36 -2.59
CA ASN A 184 -3.85 6.72 -2.84
C ASN A 184 -3.03 5.45 -3.09
N PHE A 185 -3.01 4.93 -4.31
CA PHE A 185 -2.17 3.80 -4.66
C PHE A 185 -0.72 4.22 -4.92
N ILE A 186 0.19 3.28 -4.68
CA ILE A 186 1.54 3.28 -5.24
C ILE A 186 1.45 2.59 -6.60
N GLN A 187 1.89 3.27 -7.66
CA GLN A 187 2.05 2.67 -8.98
C GLN A 187 3.48 2.19 -9.15
N THR A 188 3.66 1.02 -9.71
CA THR A 188 4.97 0.41 -10.02
C THR A 188 4.94 -0.32 -11.37
N ASP A 189 6.08 -0.43 -12.01
CA ASP A 189 6.28 -1.29 -13.19
C ASP A 189 6.81 -2.68 -12.83
N ALA A 190 7.11 -2.94 -11.53
CA ALA A 190 7.36 -4.29 -11.05
C ALA A 190 6.15 -5.18 -11.37
N SER A 191 6.37 -6.32 -12.03
CA SER A 191 5.29 -7.18 -12.54
C SER A 191 4.45 -7.74 -11.40
N ILE A 192 3.17 -7.42 -11.38
CA ILE A 192 2.14 -7.99 -10.49
C ILE A 192 1.18 -8.80 -11.36
N ASN A 193 1.14 -10.10 -11.15
CA ASN A 193 0.31 -11.04 -11.87
C ASN A 193 -0.66 -11.77 -10.92
N ARG A 194 -1.59 -12.56 -11.50
CA ARG A 194 -2.47 -13.41 -10.71
C ARG A 194 -1.66 -14.32 -9.78
N GLY A 195 -1.94 -14.27 -8.48
CA GLY A 195 -1.20 -14.96 -7.43
C GLY A 195 -0.29 -14.04 -6.61
N ASN A 196 0.15 -12.88 -7.14
CA ASN A 196 0.90 -11.89 -6.37
C ASN A 196 -0.01 -10.96 -5.55
N SER A 197 -1.31 -10.88 -5.87
CA SER A 197 -2.28 -10.07 -5.11
C SER A 197 -2.26 -10.44 -3.62
N GLY A 198 -2.19 -9.45 -2.75
CA GLY A 198 -2.00 -9.61 -1.30
C GLY A 198 -0.55 -9.78 -0.86
N GLY A 199 0.39 -9.94 -1.79
CA GLY A 199 1.83 -10.05 -1.52
C GLY A 199 2.49 -8.72 -1.16
N ALA A 200 3.78 -8.78 -0.86
CA ALA A 200 4.54 -7.62 -0.42
C ALA A 200 5.10 -6.81 -1.59
N LEU A 201 4.99 -5.49 -1.51
CA LEU A 201 5.87 -4.56 -2.22
C LEU A 201 6.89 -4.02 -1.21
N ILE A 202 8.18 -4.24 -1.47
CA ILE A 202 9.28 -3.81 -0.60
C ILE A 202 10.24 -2.88 -1.34
N ASN A 203 11.02 -2.11 -0.59
CA ASN A 203 12.11 -1.31 -1.15
C ASN A 203 13.44 -2.10 -1.19
N SER A 204 14.51 -1.47 -1.69
CA SER A 204 15.86 -2.06 -1.77
C SER A 204 16.49 -2.39 -0.42
N ALA A 205 15.99 -1.84 0.69
CA ALA A 205 16.43 -2.17 2.05
C ALA A 205 15.66 -3.37 2.65
N GLY A 206 14.67 -3.92 1.95
CA GLY A 206 13.81 -4.99 2.46
C GLY A 206 12.70 -4.52 3.37
N GLU A 207 12.37 -3.22 3.36
CA GLU A 207 11.27 -2.65 4.15
C GLU A 207 9.96 -2.71 3.36
N LEU A 208 8.86 -3.06 4.04
CA LEU A 208 7.52 -3.12 3.46
C LEU A 208 7.02 -1.71 3.14
N VAL A 209 6.68 -1.46 1.88
CA VAL A 209 6.14 -0.17 1.41
C VAL A 209 4.68 -0.25 0.98
N GLY A 210 4.19 -1.44 0.65
CA GLY A 210 2.79 -1.64 0.28
C GLY A 210 2.39 -3.10 0.14
N ILE A 211 1.08 -3.30 -0.08
CA ILE A 211 0.47 -4.60 -0.39
C ILE A 211 0.08 -4.60 -1.87
N SER A 212 0.62 -5.51 -2.65
CA SER A 212 0.31 -5.67 -4.08
C SER A 212 -1.17 -5.99 -4.27
N THR A 213 -1.85 -5.32 -5.22
CA THR A 213 -3.29 -5.56 -5.41
C THR A 213 -3.68 -5.73 -6.86
N LEU A 214 -3.72 -4.70 -7.65
CA LEU A 214 -4.27 -4.70 -8.99
C LEU A 214 -3.18 -4.54 -10.06
N SER A 215 -3.44 -5.15 -11.22
CA SER A 215 -2.83 -4.80 -12.49
C SER A 215 -3.93 -4.27 -13.41
N ILE A 216 -3.85 -3.01 -13.85
CA ILE A 216 -4.78 -2.46 -14.84
C ILE A 216 -4.29 -2.81 -16.24
N GLY A 217 -5.20 -3.28 -17.10
CA GLY A 217 -4.88 -3.48 -18.51
C GLY A 217 -4.97 -4.89 -19.03
N LYS A 218 -5.69 -5.78 -18.33
CA LYS A 218 -6.08 -7.08 -18.87
C LYS A 218 -7.57 -7.11 -19.20
N THR A 219 -8.05 -6.17 -20.01
CA THR A 219 -9.25 -6.42 -20.81
C THR A 219 -8.83 -7.15 -22.08
N ALA A 220 -9.75 -7.93 -22.69
CA ALA A 220 -9.46 -8.78 -23.83
C ALA A 220 -8.83 -8.04 -25.05
N ASN A 221 -8.82 -6.72 -25.05
CA ASN A 221 -8.40 -5.88 -26.18
C ASN A 221 -7.29 -4.86 -25.85
N GLU A 222 -6.85 -4.68 -24.60
CA GLU A 222 -5.80 -3.73 -24.25
C GLU A 222 -4.88 -4.31 -23.17
N ILE A 223 -3.61 -4.47 -23.53
CA ILE A 223 -2.54 -4.87 -22.59
C ILE A 223 -1.81 -3.58 -22.22
N ALA A 224 -2.19 -2.95 -21.10
CA ALA A 224 -1.38 -1.88 -20.52
C ALA A 224 -0.27 -2.53 -19.68
N GLU A 225 0.91 -2.70 -20.27
CA GLU A 225 2.08 -3.20 -19.56
C GLU A 225 2.61 -2.15 -18.57
N GLY A 226 3.12 -2.60 -17.41
CA GLY A 226 3.78 -1.71 -16.44
C GLY A 226 2.83 -0.87 -15.56
N LEU A 227 1.51 -1.08 -15.62
CA LEU A 227 0.54 -0.43 -14.75
C LEU A 227 0.10 -1.38 -13.62
N ASN A 228 0.94 -1.48 -12.61
CA ASN A 228 0.67 -2.29 -11.43
C ASN A 228 0.52 -1.39 -10.21
N PHE A 229 -0.29 -1.83 -9.25
CA PHE A 229 -0.65 -1.02 -8.09
C PHE A 229 -0.46 -1.77 -6.78
N ALA A 230 -0.09 -1.03 -5.74
CA ALA A 230 -0.04 -1.51 -4.38
C ALA A 230 -0.73 -0.52 -3.44
N ILE A 231 -1.36 -1.05 -2.40
CA ILE A 231 -1.95 -0.29 -1.32
C ILE A 231 -0.83 0.15 -0.40
N PRO A 232 -0.62 1.46 -0.13
CA PRO A 232 0.43 1.95 0.75
C PRO A 232 0.37 1.31 2.13
N ILE A 233 1.52 1.00 2.71
CA ILE A 233 1.59 0.36 4.03
C ILE A 233 0.95 1.18 5.15
N SER A 234 0.92 2.50 5.05
CA SER A 234 0.21 3.36 6.00
C SER A 234 -1.29 3.09 6.03
N ILE A 235 -1.92 2.93 4.85
CA ILE A 235 -3.34 2.58 4.71
C ILE A 235 -3.57 1.14 5.19
N ALA A 236 -2.69 0.22 4.79
CA ALA A 236 -2.81 -1.19 5.17
C ALA A 236 -2.72 -1.39 6.70
N ASN A 237 -1.85 -0.65 7.38
CA ASN A 237 -1.74 -0.68 8.84
C ASN A 237 -2.99 -0.09 9.53
N ASP A 238 -3.55 1.00 9.03
CA ASP A 238 -4.77 1.59 9.57
C ASP A 238 -5.95 0.61 9.49
N VAL A 239 -6.12 -0.02 8.32
CA VAL A 239 -7.14 -1.06 8.09
C VAL A 239 -6.92 -2.26 9.00
N LEU A 240 -5.68 -2.77 9.09
CA LEU A 240 -5.31 -3.88 9.98
C LEU A 240 -5.71 -3.57 11.43
N TYR A 241 -5.32 -2.39 11.93
CA TYR A 241 -5.61 -1.98 13.30
C TYR A 241 -7.11 -1.88 13.56
N LYS A 242 -7.88 -1.25 12.66
CA LYS A 242 -9.34 -1.11 12.77
C LYS A 242 -10.03 -2.48 12.76
N ILE A 243 -9.60 -3.39 11.87
CA ILE A 243 -10.19 -4.73 11.78
C ILE A 243 -9.85 -5.57 13.03
N ILE A 244 -8.62 -5.52 13.54
CA ILE A 244 -8.26 -6.26 14.77
C ILE A 244 -9.08 -5.75 15.95
N ARG A 245 -9.29 -4.43 16.06
CA ARG A 245 -10.01 -3.81 17.18
C ARG A 245 -11.52 -4.00 17.09
N ASP A 246 -12.12 -3.79 15.92
CA ASP A 246 -13.57 -3.62 15.73
C ASP A 246 -14.20 -4.74 14.87
N GLY A 247 -13.39 -5.66 14.31
CA GLY A 247 -13.83 -6.68 13.36
C GLY A 247 -14.10 -6.16 11.94
N ARG A 248 -14.10 -4.83 11.74
CA ARG A 248 -14.41 -4.14 10.49
C ARG A 248 -13.81 -2.74 10.47
N VAL A 249 -13.81 -2.12 9.29
CA VAL A 249 -13.43 -0.71 9.16
C VAL A 249 -14.67 0.17 9.22
N ILE A 250 -14.75 0.98 10.27
CA ILE A 250 -15.83 1.97 10.43
C ILE A 250 -15.33 3.29 9.87
N ARG A 251 -16.10 3.90 8.95
CA ARG A 251 -15.81 5.21 8.35
C ARG A 251 -17.00 6.13 8.44
N GLY A 252 -16.75 7.41 8.61
CA GLY A 252 -17.76 8.44 8.48
C GLY A 252 -18.21 8.59 7.02
N TYR A 253 -19.49 8.85 6.83
CA TYR A 253 -20.13 9.09 5.56
C TYR A 253 -20.78 10.47 5.52
N PHE A 254 -20.60 11.17 4.40
CA PHE A 254 -21.16 12.50 4.20
C PHE A 254 -22.17 12.54 3.03
N GLY A 255 -21.81 11.90 1.91
CA GLY A 255 -22.70 11.70 0.77
C GLY A 255 -22.78 12.87 -0.21
N VAL A 256 -21.64 13.45 -0.56
CA VAL A 256 -21.52 14.47 -1.61
C VAL A 256 -20.55 14.05 -2.71
N GLN A 257 -20.78 14.60 -3.91
CA GLN A 257 -19.79 14.67 -4.98
C GLN A 257 -19.26 16.09 -5.05
N SER A 258 -17.98 16.27 -5.33
CA SER A 258 -17.33 17.58 -5.25
C SER A 258 -16.22 17.76 -6.26
N GLU A 259 -16.00 19.00 -6.66
CA GLU A 259 -14.90 19.45 -7.53
C GLU A 259 -14.23 20.68 -6.93
N ILE A 260 -12.97 20.93 -7.34
CA ILE A 260 -12.28 22.18 -6.98
C ILE A 260 -12.88 23.30 -7.82
N ALA A 261 -13.35 24.36 -7.15
CA ALA A 261 -13.85 25.54 -7.86
C ALA A 261 -12.72 26.24 -8.62
N ALA A 262 -12.83 26.29 -9.93
CA ALA A 262 -11.81 26.89 -10.82
C ALA A 262 -11.62 28.40 -10.60
N ASN A 263 -12.58 29.10 -9.98
CA ASN A 263 -12.63 30.57 -9.87
C ASN A 263 -12.92 31.10 -8.45
N SER A 264 -12.73 30.31 -7.40
CA SER A 264 -13.07 30.76 -6.04
C SER A 264 -11.83 30.91 -5.17
N ASN A 265 -11.88 31.87 -4.25
CA ASN A 265 -10.88 32.13 -3.19
C ASN A 265 -10.69 30.92 -2.22
N GLY A 266 -10.59 29.70 -2.76
CA GLY A 266 -10.45 28.47 -2.01
C GLY A 266 -11.81 27.98 -1.49
N GLY A 267 -12.38 26.94 -2.08
CA GLY A 267 -13.62 26.29 -1.62
C GLY A 267 -13.89 25.04 -2.47
N ILE A 268 -14.70 24.14 -1.93
CA ILE A 268 -15.04 22.87 -2.57
C ILE A 268 -16.49 22.98 -3.07
N VAL A 269 -16.66 22.96 -4.40
CA VAL A 269 -18.00 23.01 -5.02
C VAL A 269 -18.67 21.66 -4.93
N ILE A 270 -19.93 21.65 -4.48
CA ILE A 270 -20.75 20.45 -4.45
C ILE A 270 -21.43 20.27 -5.82
N THR A 271 -21.08 19.20 -6.51
CA THR A 271 -21.60 18.83 -7.84
C THR A 271 -22.70 17.78 -7.77
N GLY A 272 -22.83 17.08 -6.63
CA GLY A 272 -23.88 16.10 -6.39
C GLY A 272 -24.11 15.87 -4.89
N VAL A 273 -25.33 15.53 -4.53
CA VAL A 273 -25.74 15.15 -3.17
C VAL A 273 -26.52 13.84 -3.25
N THR A 274 -26.05 12.83 -2.54
CA THR A 274 -26.73 11.52 -2.48
C THR A 274 -28.03 11.65 -1.68
N ALA A 275 -29.12 11.12 -2.22
CA ALA A 275 -30.41 11.12 -1.52
C ALA A 275 -30.30 10.40 -0.17
N ASN A 276 -30.98 10.93 0.84
CA ASN A 276 -30.99 10.42 2.22
C ASN A 276 -29.63 10.38 2.93
N SER A 277 -28.59 10.98 2.34
CA SER A 277 -27.28 11.11 2.98
C SER A 277 -27.29 12.13 4.11
N PRO A 278 -26.27 12.12 5.00
CA PRO A 278 -26.05 13.17 6.00
C PRO A 278 -26.07 14.59 5.43
N ALA A 279 -25.41 14.81 4.29
CA ALA A 279 -25.41 16.09 3.61
C ALA A 279 -26.82 16.52 3.15
N ALA A 280 -27.58 15.58 2.56
CA ALA A 280 -28.96 15.85 2.13
C ALA A 280 -29.87 16.19 3.33
N LYS A 281 -29.75 15.42 4.42
CA LYS A 281 -30.52 15.66 5.68
C LYS A 281 -30.22 17.01 6.32
N ALA A 282 -28.94 17.46 6.20
CA ALA A 282 -28.52 18.76 6.69
C ALA A 282 -28.89 19.93 5.75
N GLY A 283 -29.47 19.64 4.58
CA GLY A 283 -29.90 20.65 3.61
C GLY A 283 -28.80 21.19 2.72
N ILE A 284 -27.68 20.47 2.55
CA ILE A 284 -26.65 20.76 1.55
C ILE A 284 -27.23 20.50 0.15
N GLN A 285 -26.93 21.39 -0.80
CA GLN A 285 -27.46 21.37 -2.16
C GLN A 285 -26.34 21.42 -3.20
N VAL A 286 -26.65 20.94 -4.39
CA VAL A 286 -25.76 21.12 -5.57
C VAL A 286 -25.58 22.61 -5.83
N GLY A 287 -24.34 23.02 -6.08
CA GLY A 287 -23.94 24.42 -6.25
C GLY A 287 -23.49 25.11 -4.97
N ASP A 288 -23.64 24.52 -3.79
CA ASP A 288 -23.01 25.02 -2.57
C ASP A 288 -21.50 24.94 -2.68
N VAL A 289 -20.81 25.90 -2.06
CA VAL A 289 -19.35 25.89 -1.94
C VAL A 289 -18.99 25.68 -0.46
N ILE A 290 -18.39 24.55 -0.12
CA ILE A 290 -17.88 24.33 1.24
C ILE A 290 -16.65 25.21 1.45
N LEU A 291 -16.72 26.06 2.45
CA LEU A 291 -15.65 26.98 2.87
C LEU A 291 -14.86 26.42 4.06
N ARG A 292 -15.55 25.76 4.99
CA ARG A 292 -14.98 25.24 6.24
C ARG A 292 -15.64 23.95 6.68
N LEU A 293 -14.86 23.12 7.33
CA LEU A 293 -15.34 21.94 8.06
C LEU A 293 -14.88 22.06 9.53
N ASN A 294 -15.84 22.12 10.44
CA ASN A 294 -15.62 22.57 11.83
C ASN A 294 -14.91 23.92 11.86
N LYS A 295 -13.79 24.15 12.29
CA LYS A 295 -13.06 25.42 12.29
C LYS A 295 -11.89 25.43 11.31
N GLN A 296 -11.80 24.44 10.38
CA GLN A 296 -10.69 24.33 9.45
C GLN A 296 -11.06 24.93 8.10
N ASP A 297 -10.30 25.92 7.69
CA ASP A 297 -10.43 26.63 6.41
C ASP A 297 -9.50 26.03 5.35
N ASN A 298 -9.71 26.40 4.09
CA ASN A 298 -8.82 26.09 2.96
C ASN A 298 -8.50 24.60 2.78
N LEU A 299 -9.47 23.73 3.10
CA LEU A 299 -9.32 22.29 2.95
C LEU A 299 -9.30 21.92 1.46
N SER A 300 -8.38 21.04 1.09
CA SER A 300 -8.50 20.29 -0.16
C SER A 300 -9.64 19.26 -0.04
N ILE A 301 -10.16 18.80 -1.19
CA ILE A 301 -11.15 17.71 -1.22
C ILE A 301 -10.65 16.48 -0.47
N ARG A 302 -9.35 16.18 -0.61
CA ARG A 302 -8.71 15.05 0.07
C ARG A 302 -8.74 15.19 1.60
N GLU A 303 -8.36 16.35 2.11
CA GLU A 303 -8.36 16.62 3.55
C GLU A 303 -9.77 16.58 4.11
N MET A 304 -10.74 17.19 3.42
CA MET A 304 -12.15 17.11 3.81
C MET A 304 -12.63 15.66 3.88
N MET A 305 -12.38 14.85 2.85
CA MET A 305 -12.77 13.44 2.81
C MET A 305 -12.09 12.62 3.92
N GLN A 306 -10.81 12.91 4.21
CA GLN A 306 -10.08 12.26 5.30
C GLN A 306 -10.71 12.57 6.66
N ILE A 307 -10.97 13.86 6.94
CA ILE A 307 -11.61 14.30 8.19
C ILE A 307 -12.96 13.61 8.38
N ILE A 308 -13.78 13.58 7.33
CA ILE A 308 -15.10 12.94 7.36
C ILE A 308 -14.96 11.43 7.60
N SER A 309 -14.05 10.76 6.86
CA SER A 309 -13.80 9.32 6.99
C SER A 309 -13.34 8.95 8.40
N ASP A 310 -12.53 9.78 9.04
CA ASP A 310 -12.01 9.55 10.39
C ASP A 310 -12.99 9.97 11.50
N THR A 311 -14.05 10.72 11.13
CA THR A 311 -15.10 11.12 12.07
C THR A 311 -15.97 9.91 12.41
N LYS A 312 -16.15 9.66 13.71
CA LYS A 312 -17.02 8.56 14.16
C LYS A 312 -18.47 8.81 13.74
N PRO A 313 -19.21 7.78 13.31
CA PRO A 313 -20.65 7.90 13.11
C PRO A 313 -21.38 8.48 14.33
N ASN A 314 -22.47 9.21 14.09
CA ASN A 314 -23.24 9.96 15.08
C ASN A 314 -22.50 11.16 15.71
N THR A 315 -21.42 11.62 15.09
CA THR A 315 -20.74 12.87 15.48
C THR A 315 -21.28 14.02 14.64
N GLU A 316 -21.60 15.14 15.30
CA GLU A 316 -21.95 16.39 14.62
C GLU A 316 -20.69 17.10 14.10
N VAL A 317 -20.75 17.56 12.86
CA VAL A 317 -19.73 18.36 12.19
C VAL A 317 -20.39 19.62 11.65
N ILE A 318 -19.83 20.78 11.94
CA ILE A 318 -20.31 22.05 11.39
C ILE A 318 -19.68 22.27 10.02
N VAL A 319 -20.51 22.33 8.99
CA VAL A 319 -20.11 22.62 7.62
C VAL A 319 -20.50 24.04 7.27
N THR A 320 -19.52 24.91 7.07
CA THR A 320 -19.76 26.29 6.60
C THR A 320 -19.76 26.28 5.08
N ILE A 321 -20.88 26.68 4.49
CA ILE A 321 -21.05 26.77 3.04
C ILE A 321 -21.29 28.22 2.59
N SER A 322 -20.99 28.49 1.31
CA SER A 322 -21.50 29.68 0.59
C SER A 322 -22.58 29.22 -0.36
N ARG A 323 -23.79 29.77 -0.22
CA ARG A 323 -24.94 29.57 -1.12
C ARG A 323 -25.41 30.92 -1.65
N LEU A 324 -25.31 31.14 -2.95
CA LEU A 324 -25.67 32.42 -3.59
C LEU A 324 -25.04 33.63 -2.90
N GLY A 325 -23.77 33.50 -2.49
CA GLY A 325 -23.02 34.56 -1.80
C GLY A 325 -23.31 34.72 -0.31
N LYS A 326 -24.24 33.96 0.27
CA LYS A 326 -24.51 33.95 1.70
C LYS A 326 -23.75 32.84 2.37
N VAL A 327 -23.07 33.14 3.48
CA VAL A 327 -22.37 32.16 4.32
C VAL A 327 -23.36 31.57 5.33
N ILE A 328 -23.44 30.25 5.39
CA ILE A 328 -24.38 29.49 6.23
C ILE A 328 -23.61 28.38 6.94
N ASP A 329 -23.83 28.21 8.24
CA ASP A 329 -23.32 27.08 9.00
C ASP A 329 -24.43 26.01 9.11
N LEU A 330 -24.12 24.80 8.68
CA LEU A 330 -25.02 23.65 8.70
C LEU A 330 -24.46 22.57 9.63
N PRO A 331 -25.19 22.18 10.69
CA PRO A 331 -24.83 21.00 11.48
C PRO A 331 -25.14 19.74 10.70
N VAL A 332 -24.14 18.89 10.51
CA VAL A 332 -24.27 17.61 9.82
C VAL A 332 -23.91 16.47 10.77
N ILE A 333 -24.85 15.56 10.97
CA ILE A 333 -24.58 14.32 11.71
C ILE A 333 -23.96 13.32 10.76
N ILE A 334 -22.70 12.99 10.98
CA ILE A 334 -21.99 12.00 10.17
C ILE A 334 -22.59 10.62 10.44
N GLU A 335 -22.90 9.86 9.40
CA GLU A 335 -23.35 8.48 9.49
C GLU A 335 -22.21 7.50 9.17
N GLU A 336 -22.47 6.21 9.36
CA GLU A 336 -21.52 5.19 8.93
C GLU A 336 -21.57 5.04 7.40
N PHE A 337 -20.41 4.89 6.78
CA PHE A 337 -20.32 4.62 5.34
C PHE A 337 -21.04 3.29 5.03
N PRO A 338 -21.98 3.26 4.05
CA PRO A 338 -22.72 2.06 3.72
C PRO A 338 -21.78 0.92 3.33
N SER A 339 -21.80 -0.17 4.09
CA SER A 339 -21.11 -1.42 3.74
C SER A 339 -22.06 -2.25 2.89
N ASN A 340 -21.98 -2.13 1.56
CA ASN A 340 -22.64 -3.05 0.64
C ASN A 340 -21.79 -4.27 0.37
#